data_39a4ea0ccf834cf9a098c02c21a46f92
#
_entry.id   39a4ea0ccf834cf9a098c02c21a46f92
#
_cell.length_a   1.000
_cell.length_b   1.000
_cell.length_c   1.000
_cell.angle_alpha   90.00
_cell.angle_beta   90.00
_cell.angle_gamma   90.00
#
_symmetry.space_group_name_H-M   'P 1'
#
loop_
_entity.id
_entity.type
_entity.pdbx_description
1 polymer ?
#
loop_
_entity_poly.entity_id
_entity_poly.type
_entity_poly.pdbx_seq_one_letter_code
_entity_poly.pdbx_strand_id
1 'polypeptide(L)'
;AVDKVVLAAGSLNTPKILLNSGYKNKHLGQHLKLHPVSGVAGKFSEEQRPWAGTMQGIYSDDNLFMKDNYGYLLEGLPMHPSLFFPFFPNNNDNFGDFIKSYNYWSGSIVLTSDKSSGSIINKNPQHLWDYNLNDFDHSNLLHGLENLVRANYLAGAEEIMVAASPTMHWKKSSNVNIEDFINKIRAIKNEPFRILLGSAHQMGTARINPNPEQGVVGLDGKVHGLENVYIVDASTFPRCSGVNPMISIQSMSHFLMSKI
;
A
#
# COMPACT_ATOMS: atom_id res chain seq x y z
N ALA A 1 33.30 -21.24 -2.97
CA ALA A 1 33.41 -19.80 -3.25
C ALA A 1 32.61 -19.51 -4.53
N VAL A 2 32.00 -18.35 -4.62
CA VAL A 2 31.26 -17.84 -5.79
C VAL A 2 31.84 -16.48 -6.16
N ASP A 3 31.80 -16.19 -7.46
CA ASP A 3 32.38 -14.94 -7.98
C ASP A 3 31.47 -13.72 -7.67
N LYS A 4 30.14 -13.91 -7.75
CA LYS A 4 29.15 -12.87 -7.49
C LYS A 4 27.94 -13.40 -6.71
N VAL A 5 27.37 -12.56 -5.88
CA VAL A 5 26.12 -12.80 -5.14
C VAL A 5 25.12 -11.74 -5.54
N VAL A 6 23.95 -12.15 -6.01
CA VAL A 6 22.85 -11.24 -6.39
C VAL A 6 21.69 -11.46 -5.42
N LEU A 7 21.30 -10.42 -4.70
CA LEU A 7 20.16 -10.42 -3.79
C LEU A 7 18.93 -9.88 -4.50
N ALA A 8 17.87 -10.68 -4.50
CA ALA A 8 16.56 -10.37 -5.10
C ALA A 8 15.42 -10.88 -4.20
N ALA A 9 15.57 -10.73 -2.88
CA ALA A 9 14.64 -11.28 -1.88
C ALA A 9 13.55 -10.27 -1.46
N GLY A 10 13.50 -9.11 -2.14
CA GLY A 10 12.52 -8.06 -1.90
C GLY A 10 12.81 -7.20 -0.67
N SER A 11 12.06 -6.10 -0.54
CA SER A 11 12.36 -5.05 0.43
C SER A 11 12.25 -5.48 1.90
N LEU A 12 11.57 -6.58 2.20
CA LEU A 12 11.49 -7.08 3.57
C LEU A 12 12.64 -8.02 3.92
N ASN A 13 13.12 -8.84 2.97
CA ASN A 13 14.08 -9.90 3.26
C ASN A 13 15.51 -9.55 2.83
N THR A 14 15.70 -8.83 1.72
CA THR A 14 17.06 -8.41 1.28
C THR A 14 17.84 -7.71 2.39
N PRO A 15 17.30 -6.68 3.10
CA PRO A 15 18.03 -6.06 4.19
C PRO A 15 18.31 -7.01 5.35
N LYS A 16 17.40 -7.96 5.65
CA LYS A 16 17.62 -8.96 6.72
C LYS A 16 18.78 -9.90 6.40
N ILE A 17 18.92 -10.32 5.16
CA ILE A 17 20.03 -11.18 4.72
C ILE A 17 21.35 -10.46 4.99
N LEU A 18 21.48 -9.20 4.58
CA LEU A 18 22.70 -8.41 4.81
C LEU A 18 22.96 -8.13 6.29
N LEU A 19 21.93 -7.76 7.06
CA LEU A 19 22.05 -7.55 8.51
C LEU A 19 22.50 -8.83 9.23
N ASN A 20 21.93 -9.97 8.88
CA ASN A 20 22.31 -11.28 9.46
C ASN A 20 23.71 -11.73 9.03
N SER A 21 24.20 -11.27 7.88
CA SER A 21 25.56 -11.50 7.40
C SER A 21 26.59 -10.55 8.05
N GLY A 22 26.17 -9.70 8.99
CA GLY A 22 27.05 -8.77 9.71
C GLY A 22 27.35 -7.48 8.95
N TYR A 23 26.76 -7.25 7.77
CA TYR A 23 26.96 -6.01 7.03
C TYR A 23 26.32 -4.83 7.77
N LYS A 24 27.06 -3.73 7.90
CA LYS A 24 26.65 -2.52 8.62
C LYS A 24 26.58 -1.33 7.68
N ASN A 25 25.41 -0.75 7.57
CA ASN A 25 25.17 0.52 6.88
C ASN A 25 23.95 1.19 7.55
N LYS A 26 24.06 2.50 7.84
CA LYS A 26 23.00 3.24 8.55
C LYS A 26 21.67 3.34 7.78
N HIS A 27 21.69 3.12 6.46
CA HIS A 27 20.52 3.16 5.59
C HIS A 27 19.91 1.77 5.34
N LEU A 28 20.63 0.69 5.68
CA LEU A 28 20.15 -0.67 5.49
C LEU A 28 18.95 -0.96 6.39
N GLY A 29 17.86 -1.41 5.80
CA GLY A 29 16.59 -1.64 6.49
C GLY A 29 15.81 -0.36 6.83
N GLN A 30 16.33 0.81 6.49
CA GLN A 30 15.65 2.09 6.65
C GLN A 30 14.91 2.49 5.36
N HIS A 31 14.13 3.58 5.43
CA HIS A 31 13.45 4.17 4.27
C HIS A 31 12.40 3.26 3.62
N LEU A 32 11.81 2.35 4.38
CA LEU A 32 10.71 1.50 3.91
C LEU A 32 9.55 2.39 3.42
N LYS A 33 9.16 2.21 2.18
CA LYS A 33 7.98 2.77 1.55
C LYS A 33 6.97 1.66 1.30
N LEU A 34 5.69 1.95 1.46
CA LEU A 34 4.66 0.92 1.42
C LEU A 34 3.59 1.16 0.35
N HIS A 35 3.39 2.38 -0.14
CA HIS A 35 2.14 2.75 -0.80
C HIS A 35 0.95 2.30 0.06
N PRO A 36 0.67 2.98 1.19
CA PRO A 36 -0.42 2.60 2.05
C PRO A 36 -1.74 2.56 1.30
N VAL A 37 -2.45 1.46 1.43
CA VAL A 37 -3.73 1.19 0.77
C VAL A 37 -4.81 1.07 1.83
N SER A 38 -5.94 1.73 1.60
CA SER A 38 -7.19 1.46 2.30
C SER A 38 -8.33 1.39 1.29
N GLY A 39 -9.54 1.05 1.71
CA GLY A 39 -10.59 0.76 0.75
C GLY A 39 -11.98 1.19 1.16
N VAL A 40 -12.83 1.22 0.14
CA VAL A 40 -14.27 1.43 0.23
C VAL A 40 -14.96 0.29 -0.52
N ALA A 41 -16.03 -0.25 0.06
CA ALA A 41 -16.90 -1.19 -0.63
C ALA A 41 -18.30 -0.61 -0.75
N GLY A 42 -18.88 -0.69 -1.94
CA GLY A 42 -20.25 -0.31 -2.24
C GLY A 42 -21.10 -1.53 -2.52
N LYS A 43 -22.32 -1.58 -1.95
CA LYS A 43 -23.34 -2.59 -2.27
C LYS A 43 -24.37 -2.00 -3.21
N PHE A 44 -24.70 -2.74 -4.24
CA PHE A 44 -25.62 -2.33 -5.28
C PHE A 44 -26.83 -3.27 -5.34
N SER A 45 -27.91 -2.82 -5.99
CA SER A 45 -29.10 -3.64 -6.26
C SER A 45 -28.84 -4.75 -7.29
N GLU A 46 -27.83 -4.54 -8.16
CA GLU A 46 -27.43 -5.49 -9.19
C GLU A 46 -26.21 -6.29 -8.76
N GLU A 47 -26.08 -7.52 -9.24
CA GLU A 47 -24.95 -8.40 -8.95
C GLU A 47 -23.65 -7.87 -9.54
N GLN A 48 -22.65 -7.64 -8.68
CA GLN A 48 -21.34 -7.07 -9.04
C GLN A 48 -20.27 -8.14 -9.29
N ARG A 49 -20.42 -9.33 -8.72
CA ARG A 49 -19.43 -10.42 -8.76
C ARG A 49 -18.01 -9.94 -8.42
N PRO A 50 -17.74 -9.48 -7.20
CA PRO A 50 -16.49 -8.81 -6.82
C PRO A 50 -15.21 -9.66 -7.01
N TRP A 51 -15.33 -10.96 -7.20
CA TRP A 51 -14.22 -11.88 -7.52
C TRP A 51 -13.90 -11.96 -9.02
N ALA A 52 -14.76 -11.42 -9.88
CA ALA A 52 -14.60 -11.49 -11.33
C ALA A 52 -13.91 -10.23 -11.86
N GLY A 53 -13.24 -10.40 -13.00
CA GLY A 53 -12.61 -9.28 -13.70
C GLY A 53 -11.10 -9.21 -13.48
N THR A 54 -10.50 -8.18 -14.09
CA THR A 54 -9.06 -7.92 -14.04
C THR A 54 -8.71 -7.07 -12.83
N MET A 55 -7.61 -7.41 -12.15
CA MET A 55 -7.05 -6.58 -11.08
C MET A 55 -6.72 -5.19 -11.64
N GLN A 56 -7.15 -4.14 -10.93
CA GLN A 56 -6.95 -2.73 -11.28
C GLN A 56 -7.29 -2.39 -12.74
N GLY A 57 -8.34 -3.01 -13.28
CA GLY A 57 -8.79 -2.78 -14.66
C GLY A 57 -9.35 -1.38 -14.90
N ILE A 58 -9.72 -0.68 -13.84
CA ILE A 58 -10.18 0.73 -13.84
C ILE A 58 -9.43 1.47 -12.76
N TYR A 59 -8.94 2.67 -13.08
CA TYR A 59 -8.28 3.56 -12.13
C TYR A 59 -8.56 5.03 -12.46
N SER A 60 -8.37 5.94 -11.49
CA SER A 60 -8.26 7.39 -11.68
C SER A 60 -6.95 7.88 -11.10
N ASP A 61 -6.21 8.64 -11.90
CA ASP A 61 -4.93 9.29 -11.57
C ASP A 61 -5.05 10.81 -11.41
N ASP A 62 -6.26 11.36 -11.39
CA ASP A 62 -6.51 12.80 -11.25
C ASP A 62 -5.83 13.43 -10.03
N ASN A 63 -5.61 12.64 -8.97
CA ASN A 63 -5.00 13.07 -7.72
C ASN A 63 -3.59 12.50 -7.49
N LEU A 64 -2.95 11.96 -8.54
CA LEU A 64 -1.63 11.34 -8.42
C LEU A 64 -0.53 12.37 -8.07
N PHE A 65 -0.58 13.54 -8.69
CA PHE A 65 0.38 14.61 -8.53
C PHE A 65 -0.25 15.82 -7.85
N MET A 66 -0.50 15.70 -6.56
CA MET A 66 -1.00 16.79 -5.72
C MET A 66 0.18 17.63 -5.20
N LYS A 67 0.16 18.00 -3.93
CA LYS A 67 1.19 18.81 -3.30
C LYS A 67 2.55 18.08 -3.29
N ASP A 68 3.59 18.75 -3.76
CA ASP A 68 4.97 18.25 -3.84
C ASP A 68 5.14 16.97 -4.69
N ASN A 69 4.25 16.75 -5.67
CA ASN A 69 4.18 15.54 -6.49
C ASN A 69 3.89 14.26 -5.69
N TYR A 70 3.17 14.39 -4.57
CA TYR A 70 2.62 13.28 -3.81
C TYR A 70 1.10 13.40 -3.76
N GLY A 71 0.43 12.29 -3.92
CA GLY A 71 -1.01 12.20 -3.93
C GLY A 71 -1.44 10.75 -3.80
N TYR A 72 -2.45 10.35 -4.55
CA TYR A 72 -2.96 8.98 -4.52
C TYR A 72 -3.58 8.58 -5.87
N LEU A 73 -3.66 7.29 -6.06
CA LEU A 73 -4.37 6.62 -7.14
C LEU A 73 -5.66 5.99 -6.58
N LEU A 74 -6.75 6.05 -7.33
CA LEU A 74 -7.96 5.29 -7.03
C LEU A 74 -8.05 4.11 -7.98
N GLU A 75 -8.32 2.92 -7.46
CA GLU A 75 -8.35 1.70 -8.26
C GLU A 75 -9.57 0.84 -7.94
N GLY A 76 -10.20 0.28 -8.97
CA GLY A 76 -11.15 -0.82 -8.81
C GLY A 76 -10.39 -2.09 -8.42
N LEU A 77 -10.87 -2.80 -7.41
CA LEU A 77 -10.22 -4.01 -6.94
C LEU A 77 -11.18 -5.19 -6.98
N PRO A 78 -10.93 -6.23 -7.80
CA PRO A 78 -11.59 -7.51 -7.63
C PRO A 78 -11.29 -8.07 -6.24
N MET A 79 -12.32 -8.38 -5.49
CA MET A 79 -12.19 -8.76 -4.09
C MET A 79 -12.52 -10.24 -3.92
N HIS A 80 -11.49 -11.07 -3.81
CA HIS A 80 -11.70 -12.42 -3.31
C HIS A 80 -12.16 -12.36 -1.83
N PRO A 81 -13.05 -13.25 -1.36
CA PRO A 81 -13.55 -13.23 0.02
C PRO A 81 -12.45 -13.13 1.08
N SER A 82 -11.31 -13.79 0.88
CA SER A 82 -10.17 -13.74 1.80
C SER A 82 -9.49 -12.35 1.90
N LEU A 83 -9.69 -11.48 0.92
CA LEU A 83 -9.24 -10.09 0.96
C LEU A 83 -10.34 -9.16 1.46
N PHE A 84 -11.58 -9.40 1.01
CA PHE A 84 -12.72 -8.54 1.32
C PHE A 84 -13.04 -8.51 2.82
N PHE A 85 -13.22 -9.68 3.45
CA PHE A 85 -13.64 -9.75 4.84
C PHE A 85 -12.62 -9.21 5.85
N PRO A 86 -11.30 -9.35 5.70
CA PRO A 86 -10.33 -8.68 6.57
C PRO A 86 -10.34 -7.15 6.47
N PHE A 87 -10.61 -6.59 5.28
CA PHE A 87 -10.70 -5.13 5.11
C PHE A 87 -12.02 -4.54 5.60
N PHE A 88 -13.09 -5.34 5.56
CA PHE A 88 -14.42 -4.92 5.97
C PHE A 88 -14.98 -5.85 7.05
N PRO A 89 -14.31 -5.94 8.23
CA PRO A 89 -14.82 -6.74 9.32
C PRO A 89 -16.15 -6.13 9.76
N ASN A 90 -17.22 -6.89 9.58
CA ASN A 90 -18.54 -6.46 10.00
C ASN A 90 -18.68 -6.72 11.51
N ASN A 91 -18.72 -5.64 12.28
CA ASN A 91 -18.96 -5.68 13.73
C ASN A 91 -20.44 -5.81 14.10
N ASN A 92 -21.31 -5.98 13.10
CA ASN A 92 -22.76 -6.08 13.33
C ASN A 92 -23.20 -7.54 13.49
N ASP A 93 -24.31 -7.71 14.22
CA ASP A 93 -24.94 -9.00 14.55
C ASP A 93 -25.37 -9.85 13.33
N ASN A 94 -25.28 -9.32 12.10
CA ASN A 94 -25.70 -9.94 10.84
C ASN A 94 -24.54 -10.23 9.88
N PHE A 95 -23.41 -10.76 10.37
CA PHE A 95 -22.32 -11.19 9.48
C PHE A 95 -22.76 -12.22 8.44
N GLY A 96 -23.72 -13.08 8.78
CA GLY A 96 -24.32 -14.03 7.86
C GLY A 96 -25.01 -13.38 6.65
N ASP A 97 -25.73 -12.29 6.86
CA ASP A 97 -26.41 -11.56 5.76
C ASP A 97 -25.41 -10.77 4.91
N PHE A 98 -24.34 -10.26 5.53
CA PHE A 98 -23.23 -9.67 4.81
C PHE A 98 -22.57 -10.68 3.85
N ILE A 99 -22.26 -11.90 4.33
CA ILE A 99 -21.71 -12.97 3.50
C ILE A 99 -22.70 -13.36 2.37
N LYS A 100 -23.97 -13.52 2.67
CA LYS A 100 -25.00 -13.87 1.66
C LYS A 100 -25.14 -12.81 0.57
N SER A 101 -24.91 -11.53 0.91
CA SER A 101 -24.97 -10.41 -0.04
C SER A 101 -23.67 -10.12 -0.77
N TYR A 102 -22.63 -10.93 -0.56
CA TYR A 102 -21.28 -10.67 -1.10
C TYR A 102 -21.26 -10.43 -2.62
N ASN A 103 -22.12 -11.11 -3.39
CA ASN A 103 -22.23 -10.95 -4.84
C ASN A 103 -22.60 -9.53 -5.28
N TYR A 104 -23.22 -8.75 -4.41
CA TYR A 104 -23.72 -7.40 -4.70
C TYR A 104 -22.73 -6.30 -4.29
N TRP A 105 -21.62 -6.65 -3.70
CA TRP A 105 -20.57 -5.70 -3.28
C TRP A 105 -19.55 -5.48 -4.40
N SER A 106 -19.02 -4.25 -4.49
CA SER A 106 -17.87 -3.88 -5.32
C SER A 106 -16.81 -3.25 -4.45
N GLY A 107 -15.54 -3.60 -4.66
CA GLY A 107 -14.41 -3.05 -3.91
C GLY A 107 -13.64 -2.01 -4.71
N SER A 108 -13.20 -0.97 -4.01
CA SER A 108 -12.29 0.04 -4.54
C SER A 108 -11.27 0.44 -3.48
N ILE A 109 -10.08 0.83 -3.90
CA ILE A 109 -8.97 1.18 -3.02
C ILE A 109 -8.38 2.54 -3.37
N VAL A 110 -7.85 3.20 -2.36
CA VAL A 110 -6.96 4.34 -2.49
C VAL A 110 -5.53 3.87 -2.22
N LEU A 111 -4.64 4.15 -3.16
CA LEU A 111 -3.22 3.84 -3.10
C LEU A 111 -2.45 5.15 -2.93
N THR A 112 -1.90 5.39 -1.75
CA THR A 112 -1.27 6.66 -1.39
C THR A 112 0.22 6.65 -1.73
N SER A 113 0.71 7.66 -2.46
CA SER A 113 2.14 7.90 -2.65
C SER A 113 2.73 8.47 -1.37
N ASP A 114 3.51 7.66 -0.62
CA ASP A 114 3.90 7.99 0.74
C ASP A 114 5.20 8.80 0.87
N LYS A 115 5.13 9.91 1.61
CA LYS A 115 6.29 10.61 2.19
C LYS A 115 6.77 9.93 3.47
N SER A 116 5.87 9.29 4.20
CA SER A 116 6.16 8.47 5.37
C SER A 116 7.26 7.46 5.08
N SER A 117 8.00 7.08 6.09
CA SER A 117 9.12 6.17 5.94
C SER A 117 9.21 5.27 7.17
N GLY A 118 9.32 3.99 6.93
CA GLY A 118 9.48 3.00 7.97
C GLY A 118 10.86 2.36 8.00
N SER A 119 10.98 1.33 8.82
CA SER A 119 12.21 0.53 8.95
C SER A 119 11.92 -0.95 9.15
N ILE A 120 12.90 -1.79 8.81
CA ILE A 120 12.87 -3.23 9.07
C ILE A 120 13.40 -3.50 10.48
N ILE A 121 12.64 -4.27 11.26
CA ILE A 121 13.04 -4.72 12.60
C ILE A 121 13.60 -6.12 12.48
N ASN A 122 14.94 -6.25 12.63
CA ASN A 122 15.61 -7.54 12.44
C ASN A 122 15.58 -8.46 13.68
N LYS A 123 15.35 -7.89 14.87
CA LYS A 123 15.53 -8.62 16.15
C LYS A 123 14.25 -9.24 16.71
N ASN A 124 13.08 -8.93 16.13
CA ASN A 124 11.81 -9.44 16.61
C ASN A 124 11.05 -10.16 15.49
N PRO A 125 10.90 -11.48 15.55
CA PRO A 125 10.18 -12.24 14.53
C PRO A 125 8.67 -11.93 14.46
N GLN A 126 8.10 -11.32 15.50
CA GLN A 126 6.68 -10.93 15.55
C GLN A 126 6.45 -9.52 14.98
N HIS A 127 7.48 -8.66 14.98
CA HIS A 127 7.45 -7.33 14.40
C HIS A 127 8.49 -7.23 13.29
N LEU A 128 8.06 -7.34 12.04
CA LEU A 128 8.97 -7.37 10.89
C LEU A 128 9.39 -5.98 10.43
N TRP A 129 8.58 -4.96 10.71
CA TRP A 129 8.81 -3.56 10.34
C TRP A 129 8.12 -2.61 11.33
N ASP A 130 8.61 -1.39 11.36
CA ASP A 130 7.96 -0.24 11.99
C ASP A 130 7.60 0.76 10.89
N TYR A 131 6.34 1.20 10.86
CA TYR A 131 5.85 2.14 9.88
C TYR A 131 4.61 2.89 10.42
N ASN A 132 4.67 4.22 10.36
CA ASN A 132 3.55 5.07 10.75
C ASN A 132 3.32 6.12 9.67
N LEU A 133 2.05 6.41 9.37
CA LEU A 133 1.68 7.52 8.50
C LEU A 133 1.99 8.85 9.18
N ASN A 134 2.58 9.79 8.45
CA ASN A 134 2.58 11.19 8.85
C ASN A 134 1.22 11.84 8.50
N ASP A 135 0.98 13.04 9.02
CA ASP A 135 -0.30 13.73 8.82
C ASP A 135 -0.58 14.09 7.36
N PHE A 136 0.48 14.32 6.58
CA PHE A 136 0.36 14.60 5.14
C PHE A 136 -0.20 13.39 4.38
N ASP A 137 0.40 12.21 4.57
CA ASP A 137 -0.05 10.98 3.89
C ASP A 137 -1.41 10.53 4.41
N HIS A 138 -1.66 10.71 5.72
CA HIS A 138 -2.97 10.45 6.32
C HIS A 138 -4.05 11.35 5.69
N SER A 139 -3.79 12.63 5.50
CA SER A 139 -4.72 13.55 4.84
C SER A 139 -5.03 13.16 3.39
N ASN A 140 -4.00 12.74 2.63
CA ASN A 140 -4.18 12.24 1.27
C ASN A 140 -5.02 10.96 1.24
N LEU A 141 -4.78 10.05 2.18
CA LEU A 141 -5.54 8.81 2.33
C LEU A 141 -7.03 9.09 2.62
N LEU A 142 -7.32 9.99 3.56
CA LEU A 142 -8.70 10.38 3.89
C LEU A 142 -9.41 11.03 2.70
N HIS A 143 -8.72 11.92 1.96
CA HIS A 143 -9.27 12.54 0.76
C HIS A 143 -9.57 11.51 -0.33
N GLY A 144 -8.71 10.50 -0.50
CA GLY A 144 -8.95 9.39 -1.42
C GLY A 144 -10.14 8.53 -1.00
N LEU A 145 -10.28 8.22 0.29
CA LEU A 145 -11.43 7.49 0.83
C LEU A 145 -12.74 8.27 0.63
N GLU A 146 -12.73 9.59 0.85
CA GLU A 146 -13.86 10.46 0.53
C GLU A 146 -14.27 10.35 -0.93
N ASN A 147 -13.31 10.45 -1.87
CA ASN A 147 -13.60 10.38 -3.29
C ASN A 147 -14.15 9.01 -3.70
N LEU A 148 -13.67 7.91 -3.10
CA LEU A 148 -14.23 6.58 -3.32
C LEU A 148 -15.67 6.46 -2.78
N VAL A 149 -15.97 7.07 -1.62
CA VAL A 149 -17.33 7.11 -1.08
C VAL A 149 -18.25 7.88 -2.03
N ARG A 150 -17.84 9.05 -2.50
CA ARG A 150 -18.60 9.84 -3.48
C ARG A 150 -18.84 9.08 -4.77
N ALA A 151 -17.82 8.41 -5.31
CA ALA A 151 -17.94 7.61 -6.53
C ALA A 151 -18.96 6.48 -6.35
N ASN A 152 -18.88 5.70 -5.24
CA ASN A 152 -19.86 4.65 -4.95
C ASN A 152 -21.28 5.20 -4.78
N TYR A 153 -21.44 6.33 -4.06
CA TYR A 153 -22.74 6.97 -3.88
C TYR A 153 -23.36 7.43 -5.20
N LEU A 154 -22.55 8.10 -6.06
CA LEU A 154 -23.00 8.57 -7.36
C LEU A 154 -23.31 7.42 -8.34
N ALA A 155 -22.62 6.29 -8.19
CA ALA A 155 -22.89 5.05 -8.93
C ALA A 155 -24.17 4.35 -8.45
N GLY A 156 -24.83 4.83 -7.39
CA GLY A 156 -26.09 4.30 -6.91
C GLY A 156 -25.97 3.22 -5.83
N ALA A 157 -24.85 3.14 -5.12
CA ALA A 157 -24.70 2.21 -3.99
C ALA A 157 -25.80 2.42 -2.94
N GLU A 158 -26.38 1.32 -2.48
CA GLU A 158 -27.38 1.29 -1.39
C GLU A 158 -26.73 1.26 -0.01
N GLU A 159 -25.54 0.69 0.06
CA GLU A 159 -24.72 0.65 1.28
C GLU A 159 -23.25 0.94 0.92
N ILE A 160 -22.53 1.62 1.80
CA ILE A 160 -21.12 1.94 1.61
C ILE A 160 -20.38 1.64 2.90
N MET A 161 -19.32 0.83 2.83
CA MET A 161 -18.40 0.56 3.93
C MET A 161 -17.02 1.16 3.66
N VAL A 162 -16.41 1.71 4.71
CA VAL A 162 -15.04 2.21 4.70
C VAL A 162 -14.18 1.33 5.61
N ALA A 163 -13.00 0.95 5.14
CA ALA A 163 -12.03 0.12 5.86
C ALA A 163 -11.40 0.89 7.03
N ALA A 164 -12.16 1.04 8.10
CA ALA A 164 -11.78 1.69 9.35
C ALA A 164 -12.02 0.77 10.55
N SER A 165 -11.55 1.14 11.71
CA SER A 165 -11.78 0.41 12.96
C SER A 165 -12.39 1.32 14.04
N PRO A 166 -13.66 1.13 14.39
CA PRO A 166 -14.62 0.18 13.81
C PRO A 166 -14.94 0.48 12.33
N THR A 167 -15.38 -0.55 11.58
CA THR A 167 -15.84 -0.36 10.19
C THR A 167 -16.93 0.70 10.13
N MET A 168 -16.73 1.70 9.29
CA MET A 168 -17.75 2.73 9.08
C MET A 168 -18.71 2.25 8.00
N HIS A 169 -20.00 2.32 8.27
CA HIS A 169 -21.03 1.82 7.39
C HIS A 169 -22.15 2.85 7.21
N TRP A 170 -22.37 3.26 5.97
CA TRP A 170 -23.50 4.06 5.54
C TRP A 170 -24.53 3.18 4.82
N LYS A 171 -25.81 3.45 5.09
CA LYS A 171 -26.95 2.80 4.42
C LYS A 171 -27.92 3.86 3.94
N LYS A 172 -28.34 3.76 2.68
CA LYS A 172 -29.35 4.64 2.09
C LYS A 172 -30.67 4.61 2.89
N SER A 173 -31.02 3.44 3.44
CA SER A 173 -32.23 3.26 4.27
C SER A 173 -32.16 3.92 5.64
N SER A 174 -31.00 4.36 6.10
CA SER A 174 -30.83 5.01 7.42
C SER A 174 -31.20 6.49 7.45
N ASN A 175 -31.51 7.10 6.31
CA ASN A 175 -31.74 8.53 6.16
C ASN A 175 -30.58 9.43 6.62
N VAL A 176 -29.38 8.88 6.81
CA VAL A 176 -28.17 9.65 7.10
C VAL A 176 -27.70 10.30 5.80
N ASN A 177 -27.52 11.62 5.84
CA ASN A 177 -26.98 12.35 4.70
C ASN A 177 -25.54 11.85 4.40
N ILE A 178 -25.23 11.66 3.12
CA ILE A 178 -23.90 11.19 2.70
C ILE A 178 -22.79 12.17 3.09
N GLU A 179 -23.06 13.47 3.10
CA GLU A 179 -22.08 14.49 3.53
C GLU A 179 -21.76 14.38 5.03
N ASP A 180 -22.74 14.03 5.86
CA ASP A 180 -22.51 13.77 7.29
C ASP A 180 -21.64 12.52 7.49
N PHE A 181 -21.80 11.50 6.64
CA PHE A 181 -20.95 10.33 6.64
C PHE A 181 -19.53 10.66 6.21
N ILE A 182 -19.36 11.45 5.15
CA ILE A 182 -18.07 11.93 4.66
C ILE A 182 -17.35 12.79 5.72
N ASN A 183 -18.08 13.66 6.41
CA ASN A 183 -17.51 14.46 7.50
C ASN A 183 -16.95 13.59 8.65
N LYS A 184 -17.58 12.45 8.93
CA LYS A 184 -17.02 11.47 9.89
C LYS A 184 -15.73 10.86 9.39
N ILE A 185 -15.58 10.61 8.08
CA ILE A 185 -14.32 10.11 7.50
C ILE A 185 -13.22 11.15 7.64
N ARG A 186 -13.50 12.42 7.30
CA ARG A 186 -12.56 13.54 7.48
C ARG A 186 -12.10 13.72 8.92
N ALA A 187 -12.94 13.35 9.89
CA ALA A 187 -12.65 13.46 11.32
C ALA A 187 -11.83 12.29 11.88
N ILE A 188 -11.51 11.27 11.08
CA ILE A 188 -10.67 10.15 11.53
C ILE A 188 -9.29 10.69 11.88
N LYS A 189 -8.87 10.46 13.13
CA LYS A 189 -7.54 10.88 13.60
C LYS A 189 -6.45 9.97 13.06
N ASN A 190 -5.26 10.54 12.87
CA ASN A 190 -4.04 9.79 12.57
C ASN A 190 -3.52 9.07 13.82
N GLU A 191 -4.23 8.01 14.20
CA GLU A 191 -3.92 7.16 15.35
C GLU A 191 -3.81 5.70 14.85
N PRO A 192 -2.97 4.86 15.50
CA PRO A 192 -2.86 3.45 15.14
C PRO A 192 -4.23 2.75 15.11
N PHE A 193 -4.42 1.89 14.12
CA PHE A 193 -5.62 1.05 13.96
C PHE A 193 -6.94 1.79 13.69
N ARG A 194 -6.92 3.12 13.43
CA ARG A 194 -8.16 3.85 13.05
C ARG A 194 -8.57 3.59 11.61
N ILE A 195 -7.60 3.38 10.72
CA ILE A 195 -7.82 2.97 9.34
C ILE A 195 -7.13 1.63 9.14
N LEU A 196 -7.80 0.70 8.49
CA LEU A 196 -7.19 -0.56 8.10
C LEU A 196 -6.30 -0.33 6.88
N LEU A 197 -5.03 -0.61 7.03
CA LEU A 197 -4.02 -0.40 6.00
C LEU A 197 -3.49 -1.72 5.47
N GLY A 198 -3.36 -1.78 4.15
CA GLY A 198 -2.63 -2.83 3.45
C GLY A 198 -1.46 -2.26 2.66
N SER A 199 -0.59 -3.13 2.19
CA SER A 199 0.45 -2.80 1.21
C SER A 199 0.84 -4.04 0.41
N ALA A 200 0.95 -3.85 -0.91
CA ALA A 200 1.54 -4.83 -1.82
C ALA A 200 2.86 -4.32 -2.43
N HIS A 201 3.32 -3.11 -2.05
CA HIS A 201 4.34 -2.35 -2.75
C HIS A 201 5.50 -1.93 -1.84
N GLN A 202 6.11 -2.90 -1.13
CA GLN A 202 7.23 -2.63 -0.23
C GLN A 202 8.49 -2.29 -1.03
N MET A 203 9.14 -1.15 -0.74
CA MET A 203 10.34 -0.69 -1.45
C MET A 203 11.26 0.17 -0.57
N GLY A 204 12.50 0.42 -1.02
CA GLY A 204 13.40 1.46 -0.50
C GLY A 204 14.34 1.07 0.64
N THR A 205 14.29 -0.16 1.16
CA THR A 205 15.04 -0.58 2.37
C THR A 205 16.54 -0.82 2.15
N ALA A 206 17.01 -0.77 0.91
CA ALA A 206 18.44 -0.77 0.53
C ALA A 206 18.67 0.23 -0.60
N ARG A 207 18.17 1.45 -0.42
CA ARG A 207 18.04 2.44 -1.48
C ARG A 207 19.34 2.72 -2.22
N ILE A 208 19.20 2.94 -3.52
CA ILE A 208 20.29 3.32 -4.40
C ILE A 208 20.72 4.76 -4.15
N ASN A 209 22.02 5.00 -4.07
CA ASN A 209 22.62 6.33 -4.04
C ASN A 209 24.10 6.20 -4.42
N PRO A 210 24.66 7.06 -5.29
CA PRO A 210 26.10 7.01 -5.60
C PRO A 210 26.98 7.34 -4.39
N ASN A 211 26.47 8.09 -3.42
CA ASN A 211 27.18 8.39 -2.17
C ASN A 211 26.88 7.31 -1.12
N PRO A 212 27.89 6.54 -0.65
CA PRO A 212 27.70 5.50 0.37
C PRO A 212 27.17 6.03 1.71
N GLU A 213 27.34 7.33 1.99
CA GLU A 213 26.80 7.98 3.17
C GLU A 213 25.28 8.27 3.06
N GLN A 214 24.66 8.03 1.90
CA GLN A 214 23.26 8.32 1.63
C GLN A 214 22.46 7.12 1.10
N GLY A 215 23.10 5.98 0.87
CA GLY A 215 22.45 4.78 0.37
C GLY A 215 23.18 3.50 0.72
N VAL A 216 22.65 2.39 0.26
CA VAL A 216 23.19 1.04 0.49
C VAL A 216 23.90 0.51 -0.75
N VAL A 217 23.40 0.85 -1.94
CA VAL A 217 23.93 0.40 -3.23
C VAL A 217 24.26 1.55 -4.15
N GLY A 218 25.27 1.35 -4.98
CA GLY A 218 25.65 2.27 -6.06
C GLY A 218 24.69 2.21 -7.26
N LEU A 219 24.93 3.05 -8.26
CA LEU A 219 24.09 3.12 -9.48
C LEU A 219 24.16 1.85 -10.35
N ASP A 220 25.10 0.98 -10.08
CA ASP A 220 25.31 -0.33 -10.69
C ASP A 220 24.67 -1.48 -9.89
N GLY A 221 23.99 -1.17 -8.78
CA GLY A 221 23.39 -2.16 -7.88
C GLY A 221 24.38 -2.81 -6.91
N LYS A 222 25.68 -2.47 -6.98
CA LYS A 222 26.71 -3.00 -6.10
C LYS A 222 26.55 -2.47 -4.69
N VAL A 223 26.62 -3.35 -3.69
CA VAL A 223 26.54 -2.96 -2.27
C VAL A 223 27.82 -2.21 -1.90
N HIS A 224 27.67 -1.02 -1.33
CA HIS A 224 28.83 -0.21 -0.92
C HIS A 224 29.72 -0.95 0.09
N GLY A 225 31.02 -1.00 -0.19
CA GLY A 225 32.02 -1.66 0.66
C GLY A 225 32.07 -3.20 0.50
N LEU A 226 31.31 -3.80 -0.43
CA LEU A 226 31.41 -5.21 -0.78
C LEU A 226 31.80 -5.34 -2.26
N GLU A 227 32.75 -6.24 -2.57
CA GLU A 227 33.27 -6.34 -3.93
C GLU A 227 32.38 -7.11 -4.91
N ASN A 228 31.63 -8.08 -4.42
CA ASN A 228 30.94 -9.08 -5.24
C ASN A 228 29.45 -9.26 -4.88
N VAL A 229 28.85 -8.34 -4.11
CA VAL A 229 27.44 -8.41 -3.71
C VAL A 229 26.63 -7.32 -4.37
N TYR A 230 25.51 -7.69 -4.99
CA TYR A 230 24.61 -6.81 -5.72
C TYR A 230 23.18 -6.98 -5.25
N ILE A 231 22.37 -5.92 -5.34
CA ILE A 231 20.93 -5.95 -5.07
C ILE A 231 20.17 -5.51 -6.32
N VAL A 232 19.18 -6.31 -6.74
CA VAL A 232 18.42 -6.09 -7.99
C VAL A 232 16.91 -6.24 -7.78
N ASP A 233 16.38 -5.68 -6.69
CA ASP A 233 14.96 -5.77 -6.34
C ASP A 233 14.40 -4.41 -5.88
N ALA A 234 13.13 -4.39 -5.48
CA ALA A 234 12.43 -3.17 -5.04
C ALA A 234 13.08 -2.47 -3.83
N SER A 235 13.95 -3.14 -3.07
CA SER A 235 14.65 -2.51 -1.94
C SER A 235 15.58 -1.38 -2.38
N THR A 236 16.01 -1.36 -3.66
CA THR A 236 16.90 -0.34 -4.24
C THR A 236 16.20 0.98 -4.57
N PHE A 237 14.86 1.04 -4.56
CA PHE A 237 14.15 2.26 -4.92
C PHE A 237 14.53 3.43 -4.00
N PRO A 238 14.86 4.62 -4.56
CA PRO A 238 15.27 5.79 -3.76
C PRO A 238 14.07 6.48 -3.08
N ARG A 239 12.85 6.28 -3.61
CA ARG A 239 11.56 6.80 -3.10
C ARG A 239 10.44 5.88 -3.54
N CYS A 240 9.20 6.11 -3.06
CA CYS A 240 8.02 5.43 -3.60
C CYS A 240 7.83 5.73 -5.09
N SER A 241 7.31 4.78 -5.85
CA SER A 241 7.09 4.93 -7.29
C SER A 241 5.90 5.84 -7.63
N GLY A 242 4.96 6.02 -6.69
CA GLY A 242 3.72 6.76 -6.89
C GLY A 242 2.63 5.99 -7.61
N VAL A 243 3.00 4.90 -8.31
CA VAL A 243 2.12 3.99 -9.04
C VAL A 243 2.51 2.55 -8.74
N ASN A 244 1.67 1.59 -9.15
CA ASN A 244 1.92 0.15 -9.01
C ASN A 244 3.30 -0.21 -9.58
N PRO A 245 4.25 -0.73 -8.77
CA PRO A 245 5.68 -0.69 -9.13
C PRO A 245 6.14 -1.90 -9.95
N MET A 246 5.30 -2.87 -10.31
CA MET A 246 5.74 -4.14 -10.92
C MET A 246 6.64 -3.93 -12.14
N ILE A 247 6.19 -3.14 -13.11
CA ILE A 247 6.98 -2.85 -14.33
C ILE A 247 8.25 -2.06 -13.99
N SER A 248 8.16 -1.10 -13.07
CA SER A 248 9.31 -0.32 -12.60
C SER A 248 10.36 -1.20 -11.91
N ILE A 249 9.91 -2.18 -11.10
CA ILE A 249 10.81 -3.16 -10.46
C ILE A 249 11.50 -4.02 -11.51
N GLN A 250 10.74 -4.57 -12.46
CA GLN A 250 11.29 -5.40 -13.53
C GLN A 250 12.30 -4.64 -14.38
N SER A 251 11.97 -3.40 -14.78
CA SER A 251 12.86 -2.54 -15.56
C SER A 251 14.15 -2.19 -14.80
N MET A 252 14.03 -1.80 -13.53
CA MET A 252 15.18 -1.50 -12.68
C MET A 252 16.06 -2.75 -12.48
N SER A 253 15.45 -3.89 -12.17
CA SER A 253 16.18 -5.16 -11.98
C SER A 253 16.90 -5.58 -13.25
N HIS A 254 16.25 -5.47 -14.42
CA HIS A 254 16.88 -5.77 -15.72
C HIS A 254 18.04 -4.83 -15.99
N PHE A 255 17.87 -3.51 -15.78
CA PHE A 255 18.93 -2.53 -15.93
C PHE A 255 20.12 -2.83 -15.02
N LEU A 256 19.90 -3.10 -13.73
CA LEU A 256 20.98 -3.40 -12.78
C LEU A 256 21.69 -4.71 -13.16
N MET A 257 20.95 -5.76 -13.52
CA MET A 257 21.53 -7.03 -13.98
C MET A 257 22.42 -6.84 -15.22
N SER A 258 22.12 -5.91 -16.12
CA SER A 258 22.95 -5.62 -17.29
C SER A 258 24.31 -4.98 -16.94
N LYS A 259 24.52 -4.56 -15.69
CA LYS A 259 25.80 -3.98 -15.19
C LYS A 259 26.66 -5.02 -14.45
N ILE A 260 26.11 -6.19 -14.14
CA ILE A 260 26.76 -7.29 -13.41
C ILE A 260 27.37 -8.29 -14.40
#